data_c5e3191d0b0d99a8b6d416ed78331552
#
_entry.id   c5e3191d0b0d99a8b6d416ed78331552
#
_cell.length_a   1.000
_cell.length_b   1.000
_cell.length_c   1.000
_cell.angle_alpha   90.00
_cell.angle_beta   90.00
_cell.angle_gamma   90.00
#
_symmetry.space_group_name_H-M   'P 1'
#
loop_
_entity.id
_entity.type
_entity.pdbx_description
1 polymer ?
#
loop_
_entity_poly.entity_id
_entity_poly.type
_entity_poly.pdbx_seq_one_letter_code
_entity_poly.pdbx_strand_id
1 'polypeptide(L)'
;MSRGALEIRRAVPNDAAAIVRVRREAILSKAKTHYDLIILNDWADAMDASERVARIERKISDPASIVLVAEAGDEIIGFAIADLSNSELQALYTRSNPIGKVGQVLLAALEQLAFETVPFLGCDASLNAERFYKANGYTEECRKDYVSRPGGVVSRVVQMRKHRPNAAPG
;
A
#
# COMPACT_ATOMS: atom_id res chain seq x y z
N MET A 1 24.83 -12.30 12.04
CA MET A 1 23.62 -11.59 12.51
C MET A 1 22.42 -12.30 11.93
N SER A 2 21.59 -12.86 12.77
CA SER A 2 20.34 -13.52 12.32
C SER A 2 19.44 -12.45 11.69
N ARG A 3 19.19 -12.55 10.38
CA ARG A 3 18.12 -11.78 9.74
C ARG A 3 16.82 -12.32 10.34
N GLY A 4 16.11 -11.52 11.10
CA GLY A 4 14.82 -11.90 11.67
C GLY A 4 13.91 -12.48 10.60
N ALA A 5 13.14 -13.49 10.93
CA ALA A 5 12.14 -14.05 10.03
C ALA A 5 11.14 -12.93 9.63
N LEU A 6 10.71 -12.96 8.37
CA LEU A 6 9.64 -12.06 7.90
C LEU A 6 8.32 -12.49 8.54
N GLU A 7 7.65 -11.58 9.21
CA GLU A 7 6.33 -11.77 9.78
C GLU A 7 5.33 -10.75 9.21
N ILE A 8 4.13 -11.21 8.86
CA ILE A 8 3.01 -10.35 8.47
C ILE A 8 1.98 -10.40 9.59
N ARG A 9 1.63 -9.23 10.11
CA ARG A 9 0.64 -9.11 11.18
C ARG A 9 -0.26 -7.89 11.01
N ARG A 10 -1.38 -7.86 11.70
CA ARG A 10 -2.19 -6.64 11.79
C ARG A 10 -1.40 -5.55 12.51
N ALA A 11 -1.55 -4.34 11.99
CA ALA A 11 -0.97 -3.15 12.63
C ALA A 11 -1.68 -2.83 13.96
N VAL A 12 -0.91 -2.29 14.89
CA VAL A 12 -1.41 -1.69 16.14
C VAL A 12 -1.14 -0.18 16.10
N PRO A 13 -1.83 0.67 16.89
CA PRO A 13 -1.67 2.12 16.82
C PRO A 13 -0.22 2.60 16.93
N ASN A 14 0.60 1.94 17.74
CA ASN A 14 2.03 2.27 17.88
C ASN A 14 2.85 2.08 16.60
N ASP A 15 2.35 1.35 15.61
CA ASP A 15 3.02 1.16 14.32
C ASP A 15 2.87 2.37 13.39
N ALA A 16 1.93 3.27 13.66
CA ALA A 16 1.56 4.35 12.74
C ALA A 16 2.74 5.23 12.32
N ALA A 17 3.63 5.59 13.24
CA ALA A 17 4.81 6.39 12.93
C ALA A 17 5.80 5.64 12.02
N ALA A 18 5.99 4.34 12.22
CA ALA A 18 6.83 3.50 11.37
C ALA A 18 6.23 3.35 9.97
N ILE A 19 4.92 3.17 9.86
CA ILE A 19 4.19 3.13 8.58
C ILE A 19 4.41 4.42 7.78
N VAL A 20 4.31 5.57 8.42
CA VAL A 20 4.54 6.87 7.78
C VAL A 20 5.99 6.98 7.26
N ARG A 21 6.97 6.54 8.04
CA ARG A 21 8.38 6.52 7.59
C ARG A 21 8.61 5.59 6.39
N VAL A 22 8.08 4.38 6.43
CA VAL A 22 8.19 3.42 5.31
C VAL A 22 7.58 3.99 4.04
N ARG A 23 6.40 4.62 4.14
CA ARG A 23 5.74 5.27 3.00
C ARG A 23 6.62 6.36 2.39
N ARG A 24 7.13 7.26 3.20
CA ARG A 24 7.99 8.36 2.75
C ARG A 24 9.25 7.84 2.05
N GLU A 25 9.95 6.90 2.66
CA GLU A 25 11.14 6.28 2.08
C GLU A 25 10.83 5.60 0.74
N ALA A 26 9.75 4.82 0.67
CA ALA A 26 9.36 4.13 -0.55
C ALA A 26 9.05 5.09 -1.70
N ILE A 27 8.32 6.16 -1.44
CA ILE A 27 8.00 7.17 -2.46
C ILE A 27 9.27 7.82 -2.97
N LEU A 28 10.13 8.32 -2.10
CA LEU A 28 11.33 9.06 -2.49
C LEU A 28 12.37 8.21 -3.20
N SER A 29 12.45 6.90 -2.89
CA SER A 29 13.48 6.03 -3.46
C SER A 29 13.02 5.22 -4.66
N LYS A 30 11.79 4.70 -4.66
CA LYS A 30 11.32 3.76 -5.70
C LYS A 30 10.63 4.42 -6.88
N ALA A 31 9.95 5.54 -6.66
CA ALA A 31 9.18 6.19 -7.70
C ALA A 31 9.98 7.21 -8.52
N LYS A 32 11.17 7.59 -8.10
CA LYS A 32 11.98 8.67 -8.71
C LYS A 32 12.31 8.49 -10.20
N THR A 33 12.26 7.28 -10.72
CA THR A 33 12.51 7.00 -12.14
C THR A 33 11.27 7.20 -13.03
N HIS A 34 10.09 7.35 -12.42
CA HIS A 34 8.80 7.45 -13.11
C HIS A 34 8.10 8.79 -12.92
N TYR A 35 8.54 9.58 -11.94
CA TYR A 35 7.92 10.86 -11.57
C TYR A 35 8.95 11.94 -11.29
N ASP A 36 8.57 13.19 -11.57
CA ASP A 36 9.39 14.35 -11.24
C ASP A 36 9.49 14.57 -9.73
N LEU A 37 10.58 15.21 -9.28
CA LEU A 37 10.83 15.51 -7.87
C LEU A 37 9.69 16.30 -7.20
N ILE A 38 9.03 17.20 -7.95
CA ILE A 38 7.90 17.98 -7.45
C ILE A 38 6.74 17.04 -7.05
N ILE A 39 6.42 16.06 -7.89
CA ILE A 39 5.38 15.06 -7.63
C ILE A 39 5.77 14.20 -6.44
N LEU A 40 7.02 13.73 -6.38
CA LEU A 40 7.50 12.87 -5.30
C LEU A 40 7.50 13.57 -3.95
N ASN A 41 7.95 14.82 -3.90
CA ASN A 41 7.96 15.61 -2.66
C ASN A 41 6.53 15.91 -2.19
N ASP A 42 5.62 16.24 -3.11
CA ASP A 42 4.21 16.43 -2.80
C ASP A 42 3.59 15.16 -2.20
N TRP A 43 3.82 14.00 -2.80
CA TRP A 43 3.32 12.74 -2.26
C TRP A 43 3.93 12.36 -0.90
N ALA A 44 5.23 12.63 -0.73
CA ALA A 44 5.93 12.29 0.50
C ALA A 44 5.53 13.20 1.67
N ASP A 45 5.42 14.51 1.42
CA ASP A 45 5.39 15.55 2.44
C ASP A 45 4.15 16.47 2.37
N ALA A 46 3.15 16.19 1.52
CA ALA A 46 1.95 17.02 1.34
C ALA A 46 1.10 17.20 2.61
N MET A 47 1.27 16.35 3.60
CA MET A 47 0.58 16.38 4.87
C MET A 47 1.61 16.39 6.00
N ASP A 48 1.37 17.18 7.04
CA ASP A 48 2.18 17.14 8.24
C ASP A 48 2.33 15.72 8.79
N ALA A 49 3.52 15.36 9.27
CA ALA A 49 3.83 14.01 9.72
C ALA A 49 2.91 13.56 10.88
N SER A 50 2.60 14.46 11.82
CA SER A 50 1.72 14.15 12.96
C SER A 50 0.27 13.92 12.53
N GLU A 51 -0.23 14.70 11.59
CA GLU A 51 -1.56 14.52 11.00
C GLU A 51 -1.65 13.18 10.24
N ARG A 52 -0.60 12.82 9.52
CA ARG A 52 -0.52 11.55 8.81
C ARG A 52 -0.50 10.36 9.77
N VAL A 53 0.25 10.44 10.86
CA VAL A 53 0.25 9.43 11.93
C VAL A 53 -1.14 9.25 12.51
N ALA A 54 -1.81 10.35 12.89
CA ALA A 54 -3.18 10.30 13.42
C ALA A 54 -4.18 9.68 12.41
N ARG A 55 -4.00 9.94 11.11
CA ARG A 55 -4.82 9.32 10.06
C ARG A 55 -4.61 7.81 9.98
N ILE A 56 -3.37 7.34 10.10
CA ILE A 56 -3.07 5.90 10.11
C ILE A 56 -3.64 5.25 11.37
N GLU A 57 -3.51 5.87 12.54
CA GLU A 57 -4.10 5.36 13.79
C GLU A 57 -5.62 5.18 13.67
N ARG A 58 -6.32 6.15 13.07
CA ARG A 58 -7.77 6.02 12.80
C ARG A 58 -8.09 4.84 11.90
N LYS A 59 -7.31 4.61 10.84
CA LYS A 59 -7.49 3.45 9.95
C LYS A 59 -7.23 2.12 10.65
N ILE A 60 -6.24 2.05 11.51
CA ILE A 60 -5.95 0.85 12.31
C ILE A 60 -7.13 0.51 13.22
N SER A 61 -7.80 1.51 13.76
CA SER A 61 -8.95 1.35 14.67
C SER A 61 -10.29 1.18 13.95
N ASP A 62 -10.34 1.39 12.63
CA ASP A 62 -11.57 1.30 11.84
C ASP A 62 -11.84 -0.16 11.44
N PRO A 63 -12.99 -0.75 11.84
CA PRO A 63 -13.34 -2.12 11.47
C PRO A 63 -13.56 -2.33 9.96
N ALA A 64 -13.82 -1.27 9.20
CA ALA A 64 -13.92 -1.32 7.74
C ALA A 64 -12.56 -1.24 7.03
N SER A 65 -11.48 -1.13 7.78
CA SER A 65 -10.11 -1.10 7.24
C SER A 65 -9.32 -2.34 7.64
N ILE A 66 -8.46 -2.79 6.74
CA ILE A 66 -7.41 -3.77 7.04
C ILE A 66 -6.07 -3.05 6.92
N VAL A 67 -5.30 -3.02 8.00
CA VAL A 67 -3.94 -2.49 8.00
C VAL A 67 -2.99 -3.60 8.41
N LEU A 68 -2.10 -4.00 7.51
CA LEU A 68 -1.06 -5.02 7.75
C LEU A 68 0.32 -4.39 7.72
N VAL A 69 1.21 -4.92 8.53
CA VAL A 69 2.65 -4.60 8.50
C VAL A 69 3.46 -5.85 8.24
N ALA A 70 4.56 -5.67 7.54
CA ALA A 70 5.62 -6.66 7.36
C ALA A 70 6.77 -6.27 8.28
N GLU A 71 7.13 -7.17 9.18
CA GLU A 71 8.15 -6.98 10.19
C GLU A 71 9.31 -7.95 9.97
N ALA A 72 10.52 -7.46 10.07
CA ALA A 72 11.74 -8.27 10.02
C ALA A 72 12.59 -7.96 11.25
N GLY A 73 12.65 -8.90 12.19
CA GLY A 73 13.15 -8.60 13.53
C GLY A 73 12.21 -7.61 14.23
N ASP A 74 12.75 -6.52 14.75
CA ASP A 74 11.98 -5.47 15.42
C ASP A 74 11.66 -4.27 14.49
N GLU A 75 11.78 -4.45 13.18
CA GLU A 75 11.69 -3.35 12.22
C GLU A 75 10.57 -3.56 11.20
N ILE A 76 9.65 -2.59 11.10
CA ILE A 76 8.63 -2.57 10.04
C ILE A 76 9.30 -2.17 8.72
N ILE A 77 9.21 -3.04 7.74
CA ILE A 77 9.82 -2.92 6.41
C ILE A 77 8.81 -2.77 5.27
N GLY A 78 7.53 -2.88 5.58
CA GLY A 78 6.45 -2.71 4.62
C GLY A 78 5.09 -2.64 5.30
N PHE A 79 4.09 -2.16 4.56
CA PHE A 79 2.71 -2.15 5.03
C PHE A 79 1.72 -2.16 3.86
N ALA A 80 0.48 -2.57 4.14
CA ALA A 80 -0.63 -2.52 3.20
C ALA A 80 -1.91 -2.07 3.91
N ILE A 81 -2.75 -1.31 3.20
CA ILE A 81 -4.03 -0.82 3.69
C ILE A 81 -5.13 -1.11 2.67
N ALA A 82 -6.22 -1.75 3.11
CA ALA A 82 -7.44 -1.88 2.33
C ALA A 82 -8.61 -1.19 3.05
N ASP A 83 -9.49 -0.58 2.28
CA ASP A 83 -10.79 -0.06 2.70
C ASP A 83 -11.88 -0.99 2.15
N LEU A 84 -12.53 -1.71 3.04
CA LEU A 84 -13.56 -2.69 2.68
C LEU A 84 -14.86 -2.02 2.25
N SER A 85 -15.16 -0.81 2.75
CA SER A 85 -16.37 -0.06 2.38
C SER A 85 -16.36 0.34 0.90
N ASN A 86 -15.19 0.59 0.35
CA ASN A 86 -14.98 0.99 -1.04
C ASN A 86 -14.38 -0.11 -1.91
N SER A 87 -14.11 -1.29 -1.36
CA SER A 87 -13.40 -2.39 -2.05
C SER A 87 -12.07 -1.93 -2.65
N GLU A 88 -11.30 -1.17 -1.89
CA GLU A 88 -10.12 -0.46 -2.37
C GLU A 88 -8.85 -0.89 -1.62
N LEU A 89 -7.81 -1.22 -2.39
CA LEU A 89 -6.44 -1.29 -1.90
C LEU A 89 -5.86 0.12 -1.95
N GLN A 90 -5.77 0.77 -0.78
CA GLN A 90 -5.37 2.17 -0.67
C GLN A 90 -3.87 2.40 -0.62
N ALA A 91 -3.12 1.44 -0.10
CA ALA A 91 -1.67 1.56 0.04
C ALA A 91 -1.00 0.19 0.06
N LEU A 92 0.15 0.09 -0.57
CA LEU A 92 1.10 -1.01 -0.47
C LEU A 92 2.50 -0.46 -0.70
N TYR A 93 3.29 -0.40 0.35
CA TYR A 93 4.64 0.14 0.32
C TYR A 93 5.63 -0.77 1.04
N THR A 94 6.83 -0.87 0.50
CA THR A 94 7.96 -1.55 1.14
C THR A 94 9.19 -0.67 1.10
N ARG A 95 10.11 -0.83 2.06
CA ARG A 95 11.38 -0.11 2.10
C ARG A 95 12.22 -0.37 0.85
N SER A 96 13.22 0.47 0.63
CA SER A 96 14.05 0.50 -0.61
C SER A 96 14.75 -0.82 -0.91
N ASN A 97 15.19 -1.55 0.09
CA ASN A 97 15.87 -2.83 -0.07
C ASN A 97 15.16 -3.91 0.77
N PRO A 98 13.96 -4.33 0.36
CA PRO A 98 13.20 -5.31 1.12
C PRO A 98 13.88 -6.68 1.09
N ILE A 99 13.72 -7.42 2.16
CA ILE A 99 14.12 -8.82 2.24
C ILE A 99 13.10 -9.65 1.47
N GLY A 100 13.55 -10.33 0.40
CA GLY A 100 12.69 -11.22 -0.39
C GLY A 100 11.53 -10.47 -1.10
N LYS A 101 10.41 -11.17 -1.27
CA LYS A 101 9.21 -10.67 -1.97
C LYS A 101 8.19 -10.07 -0.98
N VAL A 102 8.61 -9.14 -0.14
CA VAL A 102 7.78 -8.55 0.92
C VAL A 102 6.46 -8.00 0.40
N GLY A 103 6.50 -7.22 -0.70
CA GLY A 103 5.29 -6.66 -1.30
C GLY A 103 4.29 -7.72 -1.76
N GLN A 104 4.77 -8.81 -2.36
CA GLN A 104 3.93 -9.92 -2.80
C GLN A 104 3.29 -10.66 -1.63
N VAL A 105 4.05 -10.90 -0.56
CA VAL A 105 3.55 -11.57 0.65
C VAL A 105 2.53 -10.70 1.38
N LEU A 106 2.78 -9.39 1.50
CA LEU A 106 1.82 -8.43 2.05
C LEU A 106 0.51 -8.40 1.26
N LEU A 107 0.62 -8.32 -0.07
CA LEU A 107 -0.56 -8.27 -0.94
C LEU A 107 -1.39 -9.55 -0.79
N ALA A 108 -0.76 -10.72 -0.83
CA ALA A 108 -1.45 -12.00 -0.67
C ALA A 108 -2.17 -12.12 0.69
N ALA A 109 -1.53 -11.69 1.77
CA ALA A 109 -2.13 -11.70 3.11
C ALA A 109 -3.30 -10.71 3.19
N LEU A 110 -3.18 -9.52 2.61
CA LEU A 110 -4.26 -8.53 2.56
C LEU A 110 -5.46 -9.04 1.76
N GLU A 111 -5.21 -9.61 0.58
CA GLU A 111 -6.25 -10.17 -0.30
C GLU A 111 -7.01 -11.31 0.39
N GLN A 112 -6.30 -12.19 1.07
CA GLN A 112 -6.92 -13.29 1.81
C GLN A 112 -7.97 -12.78 2.81
N LEU A 113 -7.65 -11.73 3.56
CA LEU A 113 -8.57 -11.13 4.53
C LEU A 113 -9.69 -10.31 3.85
N ALA A 114 -9.33 -9.51 2.85
CA ALA A 114 -10.30 -8.63 2.18
C ALA A 114 -11.35 -9.43 1.39
N PHE A 115 -10.95 -10.49 0.70
CA PHE A 115 -11.85 -11.30 -0.11
C PHE A 115 -12.83 -12.17 0.72
N GLU A 116 -12.68 -12.23 2.03
CA GLU A 116 -13.74 -12.75 2.91
C GLU A 116 -14.99 -11.85 2.89
N THR A 117 -14.81 -10.57 2.66
CA THR A 117 -15.86 -9.56 2.77
C THR A 117 -16.24 -8.95 1.42
N VAL A 118 -15.26 -8.65 0.55
CA VAL A 118 -15.50 -7.93 -0.71
C VAL A 118 -15.28 -8.82 -1.94
N PRO A 119 -16.03 -8.59 -3.04
CA PRO A 119 -15.93 -9.42 -4.25
C PRO A 119 -14.72 -9.03 -5.14
N PHE A 120 -14.14 -7.87 -4.94
CA PHE A 120 -12.96 -7.38 -5.67
C PHE A 120 -12.18 -6.37 -4.84
N LEU A 121 -10.94 -6.12 -5.25
CA LEU A 121 -10.14 -4.99 -4.81
C LEU A 121 -9.72 -4.16 -6.03
N GLY A 122 -9.98 -2.86 -5.97
CA GLY A 122 -9.48 -1.87 -6.90
C GLY A 122 -8.29 -1.11 -6.33
N CYS A 123 -7.41 -0.60 -7.17
CA CYS A 123 -6.36 0.32 -6.75
C CYS A 123 -6.02 1.33 -7.84
N ASP A 124 -5.54 2.49 -7.42
CA ASP A 124 -4.90 3.46 -8.29
C ASP A 124 -3.38 3.25 -8.22
N ALA A 125 -2.87 2.43 -9.11
CA ALA A 125 -1.46 2.07 -9.14
C ALA A 125 -0.62 3.22 -9.69
N SER A 126 0.45 3.55 -9.00
CA SER A 126 1.49 4.42 -9.55
C SER A 126 2.18 3.75 -10.75
N LEU A 127 2.76 4.54 -11.67
CA LEU A 127 3.40 4.00 -12.87
C LEU A 127 4.54 3.00 -12.56
N ASN A 128 5.26 3.20 -11.47
CA ASN A 128 6.31 2.27 -11.03
C ASN A 128 5.76 0.96 -10.42
N ALA A 129 4.48 0.92 -10.02
CA ALA A 129 3.85 -0.24 -9.40
C ALA A 129 2.98 -1.06 -10.38
N GLU A 130 2.69 -0.52 -11.55
CA GLU A 130 1.80 -1.15 -12.55
C GLU A 130 2.20 -2.60 -12.85
N ARG A 131 3.48 -2.83 -13.15
CA ARG A 131 3.99 -4.16 -13.48
C ARG A 131 3.83 -5.15 -12.32
N PHE A 132 4.04 -4.68 -11.08
CA PHE A 132 3.86 -5.48 -9.88
C PHE A 132 2.41 -5.96 -9.75
N TYR A 133 1.44 -5.07 -9.90
CA TYR A 133 0.03 -5.44 -9.79
C TYR A 133 -0.42 -6.37 -10.92
N LYS A 134 0.01 -6.13 -12.16
CA LYS A 134 -0.24 -7.05 -13.28
C LYS A 134 0.28 -8.46 -13.00
N ALA A 135 1.50 -8.57 -12.47
CA ALA A 135 2.10 -9.87 -12.10
C ALA A 135 1.35 -10.58 -10.96
N ASN A 136 0.55 -9.86 -10.16
CA ASN A 136 -0.26 -10.39 -9.08
C ASN A 136 -1.75 -10.53 -9.43
N GLY A 137 -2.10 -10.48 -10.70
CA GLY A 137 -3.46 -10.79 -11.19
C GLY A 137 -4.42 -9.61 -11.26
N TYR A 138 -3.93 -8.38 -11.12
CA TYR A 138 -4.72 -7.16 -11.37
C TYR A 138 -4.77 -6.86 -12.87
N THR A 139 -5.93 -6.41 -13.34
CA THR A 139 -6.14 -5.97 -14.71
C THR A 139 -6.36 -4.47 -14.77
N GLU A 140 -5.80 -3.83 -15.79
CA GLU A 140 -5.99 -2.41 -16.05
C GLU A 140 -7.44 -2.14 -16.48
N GLU A 141 -8.09 -1.15 -15.84
CA GLU A 141 -9.39 -0.64 -16.24
C GLU A 141 -9.26 0.64 -17.06
N CYS A 142 -8.48 1.59 -16.60
CA CYS A 142 -8.20 2.84 -17.31
C CYS A 142 -6.94 3.53 -16.76
N ARG A 143 -6.48 4.53 -17.51
CA ARG A 143 -5.45 5.47 -17.06
C ARG A 143 -6.10 6.81 -16.82
N LYS A 144 -5.79 7.45 -15.70
CA LYS A 144 -6.38 8.73 -15.29
C LYS A 144 -5.34 9.63 -14.64
N ASP A 145 -5.67 10.91 -14.59
CA ASP A 145 -4.89 11.85 -13.82
C ASP A 145 -5.36 11.84 -12.36
N TYR A 146 -4.41 11.78 -11.46
CA TYR A 146 -4.62 11.91 -10.03
C TYR A 146 -4.15 13.29 -9.58
N VAL A 147 -5.02 14.01 -8.88
CA VAL A 147 -4.69 15.32 -8.31
C VAL A 147 -4.47 15.15 -6.82
N SER A 148 -3.24 15.34 -6.37
CA SER A 148 -2.92 15.25 -4.96
C SER A 148 -3.53 16.41 -4.16
N ARG A 149 -3.89 16.15 -2.94
CA ARG A 149 -4.40 17.17 -1.99
C ARG A 149 -3.52 17.17 -0.75
N PRO A 150 -3.10 18.35 -0.26
CA PRO A 150 -3.52 19.70 -0.62
C PRO A 150 -2.77 20.35 -1.80
N GLY A 151 -1.68 19.77 -2.31
CA GLY A 151 -0.77 20.41 -3.25
C GLY A 151 -1.32 20.67 -4.66
N GLY A 152 -2.39 20.00 -5.08
CA GLY A 152 -2.96 20.12 -6.41
C GLY A 152 -2.06 19.63 -7.54
N VAL A 153 -1.00 18.86 -7.22
CA VAL A 153 -0.07 18.32 -8.21
C VAL A 153 -0.74 17.17 -8.98
N VAL A 154 -0.71 17.24 -10.31
CA VAL A 154 -1.28 16.23 -11.20
C VAL A 154 -0.26 15.15 -11.49
N SER A 155 -0.64 13.90 -11.28
CA SER A 155 0.17 12.73 -11.65
C SER A 155 -0.69 11.69 -12.37
N ARG A 156 -0.08 10.89 -13.24
CA ARG A 156 -0.78 9.82 -13.93
C ARG A 156 -0.75 8.54 -13.12
N VAL A 157 -1.90 7.89 -13.01
CA VAL A 157 -2.06 6.59 -12.35
C VAL A 157 -2.81 5.61 -13.26
N VAL A 158 -2.64 4.33 -12.97
CA VAL A 158 -3.34 3.24 -13.65
C VAL A 158 -4.38 2.68 -12.70
N GLN A 159 -5.66 2.81 -13.02
CA GLN A 159 -6.72 2.17 -12.25
C GLN A 159 -6.76 0.69 -12.60
N MET A 160 -6.64 -0.15 -11.58
CA MET A 160 -6.53 -1.60 -11.71
C MET A 160 -7.50 -2.30 -10.78
N ARG A 161 -7.89 -3.53 -11.13
CA ARG A 161 -8.81 -4.35 -10.32
C ARG A 161 -8.43 -5.82 -10.35
N LYS A 162 -8.65 -6.50 -9.22
CA LYS A 162 -8.60 -7.94 -9.09
C LYS A 162 -9.88 -8.44 -8.43
N HIS A 163 -10.56 -9.37 -9.07
CA HIS A 163 -11.72 -10.05 -8.50
C HIS A 163 -11.29 -11.18 -7.57
N ARG A 164 -12.10 -11.43 -6.56
CA ARG A 164 -11.94 -12.60 -5.71
C ARG A 164 -11.90 -13.85 -6.60
N PRO A 165 -10.88 -14.73 -6.43
CA PRO A 165 -10.87 -16.01 -7.13
C PRO A 165 -12.18 -16.76 -6.83
N ASN A 166 -12.83 -17.31 -7.86
CA ASN A 166 -13.99 -18.16 -7.66
C ASN A 166 -13.59 -19.32 -6.75
N ALA A 167 -14.39 -19.58 -5.71
CA ALA A 167 -14.26 -20.81 -4.98
C ALA A 167 -14.33 -21.95 -5.99
N ALA A 168 -13.37 -22.88 -5.95
CA ALA A 168 -13.45 -24.06 -6.80
C ALA A 168 -14.80 -24.72 -6.59
N PRO A 169 -15.50 -25.16 -7.66
CA PRO A 169 -16.71 -25.93 -7.49
C PRO A 169 -16.38 -27.17 -6.66
N GLY A 170 -17.03 -27.25 -5.49
CA GLY A 170 -16.89 -28.39 -4.57
C GLY A 170 -17.44 -29.68 -5.17
#